data_8f0334ef250cd5a0cd9ed21c1abd8b61
#
_entry.id   8f0334ef250cd5a0cd9ed21c1abd8b61
#
_cell.length_a   1.000
_cell.length_b   1.000
_cell.length_c   1.000
_cell.angle_alpha   90.00
_cell.angle_beta   90.00
_cell.angle_gamma   90.00
#
_symmetry.space_group_name_H-M   'P 1'
#
loop_
_entity.id
_entity.type
_entity.pdbx_description
1 polymer ?
#
loop_
_entity_poly.entity_id
_entity_poly.type
_entity_poly.pdbx_seq_one_letter_code
_entity_poly.pdbx_strand_id
1 'polypeptide(L)'
;MADLIAGLLKCSLLIVKGINMIHRFKNNGYNIVLDVNSGSVHVVDDIAYDAIGLYDEGCKDIVAELGKTYKDVSEEEIEELIGEIETLKERGELFSEDIYENYIIDVNKRQTVVKALCLHIAHDCNLACKYCFAGEGEYHGRTALMSLEVGKKSLDFLVANSGNRRNLE
;
A
#
# COMPACT_ATOMS: atom_id res chain seq x y z
N MET A 1 2.96 -35.68 3.55
CA MET A 1 3.70 -34.42 3.33
C MET A 1 4.02 -34.13 1.85
N ALA A 2 3.94 -35.09 0.96
CA ALA A 2 4.17 -34.88 -0.48
C ALA A 2 2.91 -34.44 -1.23
N ASP A 3 1.72 -34.77 -0.74
CA ASP A 3 0.46 -34.44 -1.43
C ASP A 3 -0.03 -32.99 -1.20
N LEU A 4 0.44 -32.34 -0.13
CA LEU A 4 0.12 -30.93 0.14
C LEU A 4 0.88 -29.95 -0.80
N ILE A 5 2.02 -30.40 -1.33
CA ILE A 5 2.85 -29.59 -2.25
C ILE A 5 2.36 -29.73 -3.70
N ALA A 6 1.69 -30.82 -4.04
CA ALA A 6 1.18 -31.05 -5.40
C ALA A 6 -0.08 -30.21 -5.72
N GLY A 7 -0.86 -29.80 -4.71
CA GLY A 7 -2.01 -28.90 -4.88
C GLY A 7 -1.59 -27.45 -5.18
N LEU A 8 -0.52 -27.00 -4.55
CA LEU A 8 0.01 -25.64 -4.72
C LEU A 8 0.71 -25.41 -6.08
N LEU A 9 1.10 -26.48 -6.77
CA LEU A 9 1.81 -26.40 -8.07
C LEU A 9 0.89 -26.36 -9.29
N LYS A 10 -0.42 -26.57 -9.14
CA LYS A 10 -1.37 -26.52 -10.27
C LYS A 10 -1.98 -25.15 -10.53
N CYS A 11 -1.89 -24.21 -9.60
CA CYS A 11 -2.39 -22.84 -9.78
C CYS A 11 -1.31 -21.83 -10.28
N SER A 12 -0.05 -22.25 -10.40
CA SER A 12 1.07 -21.36 -10.69
C SER A 12 1.46 -21.27 -12.15
N LEU A 13 0.51 -21.24 -13.04
CA LEU A 13 0.80 -20.86 -14.44
C LEU A 13 -0.29 -19.91 -14.87
N LEU A 14 -0.07 -18.60 -14.73
CA LEU A 14 -0.48 -17.67 -15.77
C LEU A 14 -0.52 -16.20 -15.33
N ILE A 15 0.24 -15.45 -16.08
CA ILE A 15 -0.12 -14.12 -16.60
C ILE A 15 -0.04 -12.98 -15.59
N VAL A 16 1.05 -12.26 -15.73
CA VAL A 16 1.13 -10.83 -15.44
C VAL A 16 0.04 -10.12 -16.26
N LYS A 17 -1.15 -10.09 -15.75
CA LYS A 17 -2.21 -9.13 -16.08
C LYS A 17 -2.34 -8.23 -14.89
N GLY A 18 -2.41 -6.94 -15.12
CA GLY A 18 -2.49 -5.83 -14.21
C GLY A 18 -2.55 -6.25 -12.75
N ILE A 19 -1.55 -5.87 -11.97
CA ILE A 19 -1.47 -6.24 -10.56
C ILE A 19 -2.71 -5.67 -9.88
N ASN A 20 -3.74 -6.51 -9.70
CA ASN A 20 -4.79 -6.19 -8.77
C ASN A 20 -4.13 -6.08 -7.40
N MET A 21 -4.01 -4.88 -6.88
CA MET A 21 -3.30 -4.65 -5.63
C MET A 21 -4.25 -4.86 -4.46
N ILE A 22 -4.64 -6.12 -4.23
CA ILE A 22 -5.36 -6.50 -3.02
C ILE A 22 -4.34 -6.83 -1.94
N HIS A 23 -4.42 -6.13 -0.82
CA HIS A 23 -3.58 -6.39 0.33
C HIS A 23 -4.40 -7.02 1.45
N ARG A 24 -4.11 -8.29 1.77
CA ARG A 24 -4.79 -9.05 2.80
C ARG A 24 -3.90 -9.24 4.02
N PHE A 25 -4.42 -8.96 5.20
CA PHE A 25 -3.68 -9.16 6.45
C PHE A 25 -4.63 -9.38 7.63
N LYS A 26 -4.10 -9.98 8.69
CA LYS A 26 -4.83 -10.19 9.95
C LYS A 26 -4.27 -9.27 11.03
N ASN A 27 -5.14 -8.57 11.74
CA ASN A 27 -4.75 -7.68 12.83
C ASN A 27 -5.78 -7.69 13.95
N ASN A 28 -5.34 -7.84 15.19
CA ASN A 28 -6.20 -7.86 16.39
C ASN A 28 -7.41 -8.81 16.29
N GLY A 29 -7.26 -9.96 15.62
CA GLY A 29 -8.33 -10.94 15.45
C GLY A 29 -9.30 -10.64 14.29
N TYR A 30 -9.06 -9.58 13.53
CA TYR A 30 -9.84 -9.26 12.33
C TYR A 30 -9.09 -9.65 11.06
N ASN A 31 -9.81 -10.16 10.08
CA ASN A 31 -9.33 -10.33 8.72
C ASN A 31 -9.64 -9.07 7.94
N ILE A 32 -8.61 -8.42 7.44
CA ILE A 32 -8.71 -7.14 6.75
C ILE A 32 -8.26 -7.31 5.31
N VAL A 33 -9.07 -6.78 4.40
CA VAL A 33 -8.80 -6.75 2.95
C VAL A 33 -8.82 -5.29 2.51
N LEU A 34 -7.71 -4.83 1.96
CA LEU A 34 -7.55 -3.48 1.41
C LEU A 34 -7.43 -3.58 -0.10
N ASP A 35 -8.32 -2.93 -0.81
CA ASP A 35 -8.14 -2.63 -2.23
C ASP A 35 -7.33 -1.33 -2.35
N VAL A 36 -6.10 -1.44 -2.84
CA VAL A 36 -5.16 -0.31 -2.87
C VAL A 36 -5.58 0.75 -3.89
N ASN A 37 -6.21 0.35 -4.98
CA ASN A 37 -6.59 1.26 -6.05
C ASN A 37 -7.82 2.10 -5.70
N SER A 38 -8.85 1.49 -5.10
CA SER A 38 -10.04 2.22 -4.63
C SER A 38 -9.86 2.83 -3.25
N GLY A 39 -8.95 2.28 -2.43
CA GLY A 39 -8.79 2.63 -1.02
C GLY A 39 -9.86 2.01 -0.10
N SER A 40 -10.69 1.10 -0.62
CA SER A 40 -11.73 0.43 0.15
C SER A 40 -11.12 -0.58 1.14
N VAL A 41 -11.64 -0.60 2.36
CA VAL A 41 -11.21 -1.52 3.42
C VAL A 41 -12.39 -2.35 3.87
N HIS A 42 -12.24 -3.67 3.78
CA HIS A 42 -13.26 -4.63 4.18
C HIS A 42 -12.77 -5.43 5.39
N VAL A 43 -13.67 -5.63 6.36
CA VAL A 43 -13.46 -6.58 7.45
C VAL A 43 -14.35 -7.77 7.17
N VAL A 44 -13.74 -8.93 7.03
CA VAL A 44 -14.42 -10.15 6.56
C VAL A 44 -14.19 -11.33 7.50
N ASP A 45 -14.99 -12.35 7.40
CA ASP A 45 -14.78 -13.62 8.10
C ASP A 45 -13.66 -14.46 7.43
N ASP A 46 -13.38 -15.64 8.00
CA ASP A 46 -12.29 -16.48 7.52
C ASP A 46 -12.56 -17.04 6.11
N ILE A 47 -13.80 -17.43 5.82
CA ILE A 47 -14.15 -18.01 4.52
C ILE A 47 -14.09 -16.95 3.41
N ALA A 48 -14.60 -15.75 3.65
CA ALA A 48 -14.51 -14.64 2.69
C ALA A 48 -13.07 -14.19 2.48
N TYR A 49 -12.24 -14.21 3.53
CA TYR A 49 -10.82 -13.90 3.43
C TYR A 49 -10.08 -14.88 2.52
N ASP A 50 -10.36 -16.18 2.66
CA ASP A 50 -9.76 -17.21 1.83
C ASP A 50 -10.33 -17.19 0.40
N ALA A 51 -11.65 -16.95 0.25
CA ALA A 51 -12.32 -16.80 -1.04
C ALA A 51 -11.69 -15.67 -1.88
N ILE A 52 -11.52 -14.48 -1.27
CA ILE A 52 -10.88 -13.33 -1.91
C ILE A 52 -9.44 -13.67 -2.33
N GLY A 53 -8.72 -14.47 -1.52
CA GLY A 53 -7.40 -14.94 -1.88
C GLY A 53 -7.36 -15.83 -3.10
N LEU A 54 -8.23 -16.81 -3.13
CA LEU A 54 -8.36 -17.73 -4.27
C LEU A 54 -8.80 -16.98 -5.55
N TYR A 55 -9.65 -15.98 -5.38
CA TYR A 55 -10.10 -15.13 -6.48
C TYR A 55 -8.94 -14.30 -7.06
N ASP A 56 -8.12 -13.71 -6.21
CA ASP A 56 -6.93 -12.93 -6.59
C ASP A 56 -5.87 -13.81 -7.31
N GLU A 57 -5.69 -15.04 -6.84
CA GLU A 57 -4.81 -16.04 -7.45
C GLU A 57 -5.33 -16.60 -8.78
N GLY A 58 -6.56 -16.25 -9.16
CA GLY A 58 -7.19 -16.72 -10.40
C GLY A 58 -7.60 -18.18 -10.34
N CYS A 59 -7.97 -18.68 -9.16
CA CYS A 59 -8.48 -20.03 -8.99
C CYS A 59 -9.76 -20.23 -9.81
N LYS A 60 -9.82 -21.33 -10.58
CA LYS A 60 -10.96 -21.60 -11.47
C LYS A 60 -12.16 -22.22 -10.78
N ASP A 61 -11.93 -22.88 -9.65
CA ASP A 61 -12.96 -23.61 -8.90
C ASP A 61 -12.81 -23.29 -7.42
N ILE A 62 -13.26 -22.10 -7.06
CA ILE A 62 -13.19 -21.59 -5.68
C ILE A 62 -14.11 -22.41 -4.78
N VAL A 63 -15.29 -22.84 -5.28
CA VAL A 63 -16.26 -23.65 -4.53
C VAL A 63 -15.60 -24.96 -4.09
N ALA A 64 -14.98 -25.68 -5.02
CA ALA A 64 -14.33 -26.96 -4.70
C ALA A 64 -13.13 -26.78 -3.76
N GLU A 65 -12.37 -25.67 -3.86
CA GLU A 65 -11.23 -25.45 -2.97
C GLU A 65 -11.69 -25.06 -1.55
N LEU A 66 -12.66 -24.18 -1.41
CA LEU A 66 -13.21 -23.80 -0.11
C LEU A 66 -13.95 -24.98 0.56
N GLY A 67 -14.72 -25.78 -0.19
CA GLY A 67 -15.41 -26.96 0.33
C GLY A 67 -14.47 -28.04 0.90
N LYS A 68 -13.19 -28.06 0.56
CA LYS A 68 -12.20 -28.95 1.20
C LYS A 68 -11.87 -28.50 2.63
N THR A 69 -11.87 -27.18 2.88
CA THR A 69 -11.49 -26.58 4.15
C THR A 69 -12.70 -26.32 5.04
N TYR A 70 -13.79 -25.83 4.47
CA TYR A 70 -15.01 -25.40 5.17
C TYR A 70 -16.14 -26.42 4.95
N LYS A 71 -16.05 -27.59 5.61
CA LYS A 71 -16.98 -28.71 5.42
C LYS A 71 -18.39 -28.46 5.97
N ASP A 72 -18.51 -27.49 6.85
CA ASP A 72 -19.78 -27.14 7.49
C ASP A 72 -20.54 -26.05 6.71
N VAL A 73 -20.00 -25.57 5.59
CA VAL A 73 -20.60 -24.57 4.71
C VAL A 73 -21.06 -25.26 3.43
N SER A 74 -22.27 -24.96 3.00
CA SER A 74 -22.85 -25.53 1.77
C SER A 74 -22.25 -24.91 0.50
N GLU A 75 -22.36 -25.62 -0.62
CA GLU A 75 -21.91 -25.09 -1.92
C GLU A 75 -22.69 -23.83 -2.31
N GLU A 76 -23.99 -23.78 -1.98
CA GLU A 76 -24.85 -22.63 -2.24
C GLU A 76 -24.41 -21.38 -1.47
N GLU A 77 -24.00 -21.53 -0.19
CA GLU A 77 -23.46 -20.41 0.61
C GLU A 77 -22.13 -19.88 0.05
N ILE A 78 -21.28 -20.77 -0.47
CA ILE A 78 -20.02 -20.38 -1.12
C ILE A 78 -20.30 -19.65 -2.46
N GLU A 79 -21.29 -20.11 -3.23
CA GLU A 79 -21.69 -19.44 -4.47
C GLU A 79 -22.27 -18.05 -4.19
N GLU A 80 -23.07 -17.88 -3.14
CA GLU A 80 -23.59 -16.58 -2.68
C GLU A 80 -22.44 -15.63 -2.31
N LEU A 81 -21.46 -16.11 -1.55
CA LEU A 81 -20.26 -15.35 -1.19
C LEU A 81 -19.47 -14.89 -2.43
N ILE A 82 -19.32 -15.75 -3.44
CA ILE A 82 -18.67 -15.39 -4.68
C ILE A 82 -19.46 -14.29 -5.41
N GLY A 83 -20.79 -14.38 -5.40
CA GLY A 83 -21.67 -13.34 -5.94
C GLY A 83 -21.53 -11.99 -5.24
N GLU A 84 -21.32 -12.00 -3.92
CA GLU A 84 -21.00 -10.77 -3.16
C GLU A 84 -19.64 -10.17 -3.57
N ILE A 85 -18.62 -11.01 -3.74
CA ILE A 85 -17.29 -10.57 -4.21
C ILE A 85 -17.41 -9.92 -5.60
N GLU A 86 -18.16 -10.52 -6.52
CA GLU A 86 -18.40 -9.96 -7.85
C GLU A 86 -19.17 -8.63 -7.80
N THR A 87 -20.15 -8.53 -6.89
CA THR A 87 -20.89 -7.28 -6.67
C THR A 87 -19.98 -6.15 -6.19
N LEU A 88 -19.06 -6.44 -5.25
CA LEU A 88 -18.06 -5.46 -4.78
C LEU A 88 -17.10 -5.05 -5.91
N LYS A 89 -16.73 -6.00 -6.77
CA LYS A 89 -15.91 -5.74 -7.94
C LYS A 89 -16.62 -4.84 -8.96
N GLU A 90 -17.89 -5.11 -9.25
CA GLU A 90 -18.69 -4.26 -10.15
C GLU A 90 -18.85 -2.83 -9.63
N ARG A 91 -18.89 -2.66 -8.31
CA ARG A 91 -18.92 -1.34 -7.65
C ARG A 91 -17.55 -0.64 -7.62
N GLY A 92 -16.48 -1.34 -8.00
CA GLY A 92 -15.12 -0.82 -7.91
C GLY A 92 -14.61 -0.68 -6.46
N GLU A 93 -15.17 -1.48 -5.54
CA GLU A 93 -14.80 -1.51 -4.12
C GLU A 93 -13.85 -2.67 -3.80
N LEU A 94 -13.71 -3.63 -4.72
CA LEU A 94 -12.79 -4.76 -4.62
C LEU A 94 -12.29 -5.12 -6.03
N PHE A 95 -11.02 -5.49 -6.17
CA PHE A 95 -10.35 -5.77 -7.45
C PHE A 95 -10.51 -4.62 -8.47
N SER A 96 -10.44 -3.38 -7.97
CA SER A 96 -10.58 -2.18 -8.78
C SER A 96 -9.39 -1.98 -9.72
N GLU A 97 -9.65 -1.36 -10.87
CA GLU A 97 -8.60 -1.03 -11.83
C GLU A 97 -7.77 0.18 -11.36
N ASP A 98 -6.46 0.17 -11.68
CA ASP A 98 -5.61 1.34 -11.47
C ASP A 98 -5.88 2.39 -12.54
N ILE A 99 -6.79 3.32 -12.24
CA ILE A 99 -7.10 4.44 -13.13
C ILE A 99 -5.95 5.44 -13.24
N TYR A 100 -4.95 5.38 -12.36
CA TYR A 100 -3.81 6.30 -12.32
C TYR A 100 -2.56 5.76 -13.03
N GLU A 101 -2.53 4.49 -13.45
CA GLU A 101 -1.38 3.86 -14.11
C GLU A 101 -0.90 4.70 -15.30
N ASN A 102 -1.82 5.19 -16.12
CA ASN A 102 -1.51 6.02 -17.29
C ASN A 102 -1.00 7.43 -16.92
N TYR A 103 -1.30 7.92 -15.73
CA TYR A 103 -0.83 9.23 -15.26
C TYR A 103 0.57 9.19 -14.67
N ILE A 104 1.06 8.03 -14.21
CA ILE A 104 2.41 7.85 -13.64
C ILE A 104 3.48 8.19 -14.69
N ILE A 105 3.25 7.89 -15.95
CA ILE A 105 4.17 8.18 -17.06
C ILE A 105 4.41 9.70 -17.18
N ASP A 106 3.40 10.52 -16.94
CA ASP A 106 3.52 11.98 -16.99
C ASP A 106 4.20 12.57 -15.75
N VAL A 107 4.08 11.94 -14.60
CA VAL A 107 4.78 12.38 -13.37
C VAL A 107 6.29 12.31 -13.55
N ASN A 108 6.81 11.27 -14.18
CA ASN A 108 8.23 11.11 -14.46
C ASN A 108 8.74 12.11 -15.52
N LYS A 109 7.87 12.69 -16.35
CA LYS A 109 8.20 13.69 -17.36
C LYS A 109 8.04 15.12 -16.84
N ARG A 110 7.38 15.35 -15.71
CA ARG A 110 7.22 16.69 -15.15
C ARG A 110 8.59 17.19 -14.66
N GLN A 111 8.98 18.36 -15.13
CA GLN A 111 10.08 19.09 -14.51
C GLN A 111 9.70 19.38 -13.07
N THR A 112 10.37 18.73 -12.14
CA THR A 112 10.17 18.96 -10.73
C THR A 112 10.80 20.30 -10.35
N VAL A 113 9.98 21.31 -10.15
CA VAL A 113 10.42 22.58 -9.55
C VAL A 113 10.32 22.49 -8.03
N VAL A 114 11.39 22.87 -7.35
CA VAL A 114 11.43 22.91 -5.89
C VAL A 114 10.55 24.06 -5.40
N LYS A 115 9.59 23.75 -4.53
CA LYS A 115 8.67 24.75 -3.95
C LYS A 115 9.12 25.19 -2.56
N ALA A 116 9.63 24.24 -1.79
CA ALA A 116 9.93 24.42 -0.37
C ALA A 116 11.16 23.65 0.04
N LEU A 117 11.84 24.10 1.08
CA LEU A 117 12.92 23.40 1.75
C LEU A 117 12.60 23.27 3.23
N CYS A 118 12.80 22.09 3.78
CA CYS A 118 12.81 21.89 5.23
C CYS A 118 14.26 21.85 5.69
N LEU A 119 14.68 22.86 6.45
CA LEU A 119 16.03 23.00 6.94
C LEU A 119 16.12 22.64 8.43
N HIS A 120 16.96 21.68 8.76
CA HIS A 120 17.30 21.35 10.13
C HIS A 120 18.40 22.31 10.60
N ILE A 121 18.00 23.43 11.20
CA ILE A 121 18.94 24.49 11.61
C ILE A 121 19.72 24.14 12.87
N ALA A 122 19.19 23.24 13.69
CA ALA A 122 19.84 22.77 14.91
C ALA A 122 19.56 21.29 15.14
N HIS A 123 20.56 20.54 15.51
CA HIS A 123 20.50 19.22 16.09
C HIS A 123 20.83 19.33 17.59
N ASP A 124 20.08 20.19 18.27
CA ASP A 124 20.22 20.44 19.69
C ASP A 124 18.86 20.87 20.22
N CYS A 125 18.41 20.26 21.31
CA CYS A 125 17.10 20.48 21.87
C CYS A 125 17.15 20.41 23.39
N ASN A 126 16.46 21.31 24.06
CA ASN A 126 16.33 21.33 25.53
C ASN A 126 15.07 20.60 26.02
N LEU A 127 14.36 19.86 25.15
CA LEU A 127 13.21 19.05 25.47
C LEU A 127 13.54 17.57 25.39
N ALA A 128 12.97 16.75 26.29
CA ALA A 128 13.09 15.31 26.33
C ALA A 128 11.74 14.64 26.01
N CYS A 129 11.23 14.84 24.79
CA CYS A 129 9.95 14.29 24.36
C CYS A 129 10.06 12.79 24.10
N LYS A 130 9.26 11.97 24.80
CA LYS A 130 9.28 10.50 24.64
C LYS A 130 8.92 10.01 23.23
N TYR A 131 8.27 10.84 22.43
CA TYR A 131 7.90 10.57 21.04
C TYR A 131 8.80 11.28 20.01
N CYS A 132 9.95 11.79 20.44
CA CYS A 132 10.83 12.54 19.57
C CYS A 132 11.47 11.65 18.50
N PHE A 133 11.12 11.88 17.23
CA PHE A 133 11.71 11.17 16.10
C PHE A 133 13.20 11.52 15.87
N ALA A 134 13.65 12.64 16.46
CA ALA A 134 15.01 13.15 16.35
C ALA A 134 15.91 12.74 17.54
N GLY A 135 15.49 11.74 18.36
CA GLY A 135 16.31 11.26 19.48
C GLY A 135 16.69 12.38 20.46
N GLU A 136 15.70 13.11 20.97
CA GLU A 136 15.90 14.27 21.86
C GLU A 136 16.71 15.41 21.23
N GLY A 137 16.70 15.53 19.90
CA GLY A 137 17.43 16.54 19.15
C GLY A 137 18.82 16.11 18.67
N GLU A 138 19.30 15.00 19.17
CA GLU A 138 20.59 14.43 18.77
C GLU A 138 20.46 13.49 17.58
N TYR A 139 20.26 13.98 16.38
CA TYR A 139 20.24 13.13 15.19
C TYR A 139 21.45 12.21 15.14
N HIS A 140 21.26 10.90 15.41
CA HIS A 140 22.31 9.88 15.47
C HIS A 140 23.48 10.23 16.39
N GLY A 141 23.20 10.86 17.55
CA GLY A 141 24.17 11.20 18.56
C GLY A 141 25.09 12.37 18.17
N ARG A 142 24.66 13.28 17.32
CA ARG A 142 25.39 14.49 16.96
C ARG A 142 24.59 15.73 17.33
N THR A 143 25.12 16.53 18.22
CA THR A 143 24.69 17.93 18.39
C THR A 143 25.42 18.80 17.39
N ALA A 144 24.69 19.58 16.61
CA ALA A 144 25.25 20.49 15.61
C ALA A 144 24.30 21.63 15.29
N LEU A 145 24.87 22.76 14.92
CA LEU A 145 24.15 23.88 14.36
C LEU A 145 24.47 24.04 12.88
N MET A 146 23.48 24.39 12.07
CA MET A 146 23.70 24.70 10.67
C MET A 146 24.56 25.94 10.55
N SER A 147 25.61 25.89 9.74
CA SER A 147 26.41 27.06 9.47
C SER A 147 25.67 28.06 8.57
N LEU A 148 25.96 29.34 8.72
CA LEU A 148 25.38 30.39 7.87
C LEU A 148 25.65 30.13 6.37
N GLU A 149 26.81 29.57 6.05
CA GLU A 149 27.18 29.23 4.68
C GLU A 149 26.26 28.17 4.10
N VAL A 150 25.94 27.08 4.86
CA VAL A 150 25.01 26.04 4.44
C VAL A 150 23.63 26.62 4.25
N GLY A 151 23.15 27.47 5.19
CA GLY A 151 21.85 28.13 5.07
C GLY A 151 21.76 28.99 3.80
N LYS A 152 22.77 29.80 3.50
CA LYS A 152 22.79 30.59 2.26
C LYS A 152 22.78 29.72 1.00
N LYS A 153 23.61 28.67 0.93
CA LYS A 153 23.62 27.73 -0.20
C LYS A 153 22.28 27.01 -0.39
N SER A 154 21.59 26.72 0.70
CA SER A 154 20.25 26.11 0.64
C SER A 154 19.24 27.06 0.01
N LEU A 155 19.26 28.32 0.37
CA LEU A 155 18.40 29.35 -0.25
C LEU A 155 18.75 29.58 -1.72
N ASP A 156 20.02 29.64 -2.06
CA ASP A 156 20.48 29.75 -3.46
C ASP A 156 20.00 28.56 -4.28
N PHE A 157 20.08 27.34 -3.72
CA PHE A 157 19.56 26.13 -4.35
C PHE A 157 18.03 26.22 -4.57
N LEU A 158 17.28 26.65 -3.55
CA LEU A 158 15.83 26.81 -3.65
C LEU A 158 15.48 27.77 -4.79
N VAL A 159 16.08 28.96 -4.82
CA VAL A 159 15.81 29.97 -5.83
C VAL A 159 16.18 29.45 -7.23
N ALA A 160 17.37 28.84 -7.39
CA ALA A 160 17.83 28.33 -8.67
C ALA A 160 16.96 27.21 -9.25
N ASN A 161 16.28 26.43 -8.39
CA ASN A 161 15.49 25.27 -8.79
C ASN A 161 13.97 25.48 -8.68
N SER A 162 13.49 26.68 -8.34
CA SER A 162 12.08 26.98 -8.15
C SER A 162 11.33 27.41 -9.42
N GLY A 163 12.02 27.54 -10.55
CA GLY A 163 11.45 28.01 -11.81
C GLY A 163 10.87 29.43 -11.69
N ASN A 164 9.66 29.63 -12.18
CA ASN A 164 8.97 30.94 -12.16
C ASN A 164 8.07 31.15 -10.93
N ARG A 165 8.29 30.43 -9.84
CA ARG A 165 7.47 30.58 -8.63
C ARG A 165 7.78 31.89 -7.93
N ARG A 166 6.71 32.61 -7.52
CA ARG A 166 6.84 33.87 -6.77
C ARG A 166 6.92 33.66 -5.25
N ASN A 167 6.27 32.58 -4.77
CA ASN A 167 6.24 32.24 -3.35
C ASN A 167 7.03 30.95 -3.13
N LEU A 168 8.03 31.03 -2.28
CA LEU A 168 8.90 29.94 -1.84
C LEU A 168 8.78 29.80 -0.32
N GLU A 169 8.86 28.57 0.18
CA GLU A 169 8.73 28.20 1.59
C GLU A 169 9.98 27.46 2.09
#